data_dd162fb36b499b8b75522806b293227a
#
_entry.id   dd162fb36b499b8b75522806b293227a
#
_cell.length_a   1.000
_cell.length_b   1.000
_cell.length_c   1.000
_cell.angle_alpha   90.00
_cell.angle_beta   90.00
_cell.angle_gamma   90.00
#
_symmetry.space_group_name_H-M   'P 1'
#
loop_
_entity.id
_entity.type
_entity.pdbx_description
1 polymer ?
#
loop_
_entity_poly.entity_id
_entity_poly.type
_entity_poly.pdbx_seq_one_letter_code
_entity_poly.pdbx_strand_id
1 'polypeptide(L)'
;MSRATSRAWRHTRRTRARVLRAGVLAIVAGVVWTPLAMATSQDRELLTGIQQAKRATVGVLQPGEDAQRQAGKAHFVMRGTALHLRAGYLLTARHVAEHDEAGRRALAKQITVLTADLDEVSATLIGVNAFLDLAVYRLPESVRSRLPDVSIASADPDPGEEIFTIGYPLGWGPAIAFGRIGNPGTFLPTVETRLFQIDLSVCAGNSGGGLFNAKGELIGIMHAMIQTTSDRGEQPCSPLAFASPGTLVHRVASALIDGEQPGFSKLGTALTAVRMGTRWRVAVAEANGPARDGGVQKGDVLLAIDATEIADGAQLKNYLIERTVPGQRVDVRVLRDGKEQVLPVILGRSSP
;
A
#
# COMPACT_ATOMS: atom_id res chain seq x y z
N MET A 1 28.70 63.48 32.29
CA MET A 1 29.94 64.24 31.98
C MET A 1 30.34 63.79 30.58
N SER A 2 30.31 64.56 29.70
CA SER A 2 30.88 65.66 28.93
C SER A 2 30.82 65.29 27.44
N ARG A 3 29.97 65.91 26.66
CA ARG A 3 30.14 66.97 25.69
C ARG A 3 31.16 66.66 24.61
N ALA A 4 30.69 66.53 23.35
CA ALA A 4 30.63 67.49 22.24
C ALA A 4 32.00 67.60 21.50
N THR A 5 32.02 67.58 20.19
CA THR A 5 31.87 68.73 19.33
C THR A 5 31.90 68.34 17.84
N SER A 6 30.94 68.88 17.15
CA SER A 6 30.83 69.29 15.78
C SER A 6 32.08 69.90 15.09
N ARG A 7 32.22 69.68 13.81
CA ARG A 7 32.54 70.77 12.86
C ARG A 7 32.23 70.39 11.40
N ALA A 8 31.42 71.21 10.83
CA ALA A 8 31.12 71.31 9.41
C ALA A 8 32.25 71.99 8.65
N TRP A 9 32.43 71.65 7.40
CA TRP A 9 33.00 72.57 6.43
C TRP A 9 32.22 72.54 5.10
N ARG A 10 31.82 73.76 4.70
CA ARG A 10 31.06 74.13 3.49
C ARG A 10 32.02 74.55 2.41
N HIS A 11 31.53 74.57 1.17
CA HIS A 11 31.89 75.28 -0.03
C HIS A 11 33.05 74.70 -0.84
N THR A 12 32.82 74.44 -2.11
CA THR A 12 32.76 75.47 -3.18
C THR A 12 32.11 74.89 -4.45
N ARG A 13 31.39 75.78 -5.06
CA ARG A 13 30.68 75.76 -6.33
C ARG A 13 31.58 75.64 -7.57
N ARG A 14 30.97 75.14 -8.62
CA ARG A 14 30.95 75.65 -10.03
C ARG A 14 31.46 74.67 -11.11
N THR A 15 30.48 74.38 -11.93
CA THR A 15 30.41 74.46 -13.41
C THR A 15 31.12 73.37 -14.20
N ARG A 16 30.40 72.55 -14.88
CA ARG A 16 30.15 72.67 -16.32
C ARG A 16 29.14 71.63 -16.77
N ALA A 17 28.10 72.14 -17.38
CA ALA A 17 27.10 71.38 -18.10
C ALA A 17 27.68 70.83 -19.43
N ARG A 18 26.94 69.85 -19.89
CA ARG A 18 26.79 69.38 -21.28
C ARG A 18 27.49 68.10 -21.67
N VAL A 19 26.60 67.30 -22.31
CA VAL A 19 26.82 66.18 -23.18
C VAL A 19 26.85 64.82 -22.46
N LEU A 20 25.70 64.18 -22.40
CA LEU A 20 25.40 62.95 -23.15
C LEU A 20 23.98 62.48 -22.83
N ARG A 21 23.07 62.99 -23.62
CA ARG A 21 21.80 62.28 -23.84
C ARG A 21 22.09 61.26 -24.93
N ALA A 22 22.27 60.00 -24.55
CA ALA A 22 22.04 58.83 -25.39
C ALA A 22 22.54 57.62 -24.59
N GLY A 23 21.64 56.80 -24.03
CA GLY A 23 22.08 55.56 -23.40
C GLY A 23 21.25 55.09 -22.21
N VAL A 24 20.02 55.56 -22.09
CA VAL A 24 19.06 55.03 -21.08
C VAL A 24 17.73 54.76 -21.76
N LEU A 25 17.72 53.76 -22.66
CA LEU A 25 16.45 53.21 -23.17
C LEU A 25 16.75 51.89 -23.90
N ALA A 26 17.26 50.91 -23.16
CA ALA A 26 17.36 49.53 -23.66
C ALA A 26 17.53 48.47 -22.55
N ILE A 27 17.03 48.70 -21.34
CA ILE A 27 16.99 47.67 -20.28
C ILE A 27 15.63 47.71 -19.57
N VAL A 28 14.56 47.62 -20.33
CA VAL A 28 13.23 47.26 -19.79
C VAL A 28 12.45 46.54 -20.91
N ALA A 29 12.95 45.41 -21.34
CA ALA A 29 12.17 44.47 -22.15
C ALA A 29 12.74 43.05 -22.04
N GLY A 30 13.27 42.73 -20.87
CA GLY A 30 13.61 41.37 -20.49
C GLY A 30 12.69 40.93 -19.34
N VAL A 31 11.39 41.17 -19.44
CA VAL A 31 10.42 40.35 -18.70
C VAL A 31 10.55 38.98 -19.35
N VAL A 32 11.38 38.15 -18.73
CA VAL A 32 11.40 36.72 -18.96
C VAL A 32 9.98 36.27 -18.79
N TRP A 33 9.29 36.09 -19.90
CA TRP A 33 8.14 35.22 -19.97
C TRP A 33 8.69 33.83 -19.60
N THR A 34 8.72 33.51 -18.31
CA THR A 34 8.72 32.13 -17.91
C THR A 34 7.40 31.60 -18.45
N PRO A 35 7.40 30.68 -19.43
CA PRO A 35 6.15 30.06 -19.80
C PRO A 35 5.59 29.48 -18.51
N LEU A 36 4.36 29.86 -18.14
CA LEU A 36 3.60 29.07 -17.17
C LEU A 36 3.74 27.63 -17.69
N ALA A 37 4.44 26.80 -16.94
CA ALA A 37 4.63 25.41 -17.30
C ALA A 37 3.20 24.84 -17.38
N MET A 38 2.69 24.68 -18.60
CA MET A 38 1.42 24.00 -18.79
C MET A 38 1.61 22.59 -18.26
N ALA A 39 0.78 22.17 -17.32
CA ALA A 39 0.80 20.84 -16.79
C ALA A 39 0.90 19.83 -17.94
N THR A 40 1.88 18.95 -17.87
CA THR A 40 2.09 17.92 -18.88
C THR A 40 0.88 16.99 -18.94
N SER A 41 0.77 16.18 -19.96
CA SER A 41 -0.29 15.14 -20.02
C SER A 41 -0.22 14.22 -18.82
N GLN A 42 0.99 13.91 -18.37
CA GLN A 42 1.27 13.06 -17.21
C GLN A 42 0.83 13.71 -15.89
N ASP A 43 1.05 15.03 -15.71
CA ASP A 43 0.56 15.75 -14.53
C ASP A 43 -0.97 15.76 -14.46
N ARG A 44 -1.65 15.88 -15.61
CA ARG A 44 -3.11 15.85 -15.68
C ARG A 44 -3.66 14.46 -15.37
N GLU A 45 -3.01 13.42 -15.87
CA GLU A 45 -3.36 12.03 -15.58
C GLU A 45 -3.24 11.73 -14.08
N LEU A 46 -2.13 12.11 -13.46
CA LEU A 46 -1.90 11.97 -12.02
C LEU A 46 -2.96 12.73 -11.21
N LEU A 47 -3.26 13.99 -11.54
CA LEU A 47 -4.28 14.78 -10.83
C LEU A 47 -5.66 14.14 -10.95
N THR A 48 -6.01 13.61 -12.12
CA THR A 48 -7.29 12.92 -12.34
C THR A 48 -7.37 11.64 -11.52
N GLY A 49 -6.30 10.83 -11.53
CA GLY A 49 -6.19 9.61 -10.73
C GLY A 49 -6.33 9.89 -9.23
N ILE A 50 -5.64 10.93 -8.74
CA ILE A 50 -5.74 11.36 -7.34
C ILE A 50 -7.18 11.76 -6.98
N GLN A 51 -7.85 12.56 -7.81
CA GLN A 51 -9.22 12.99 -7.55
C GLN A 51 -10.19 11.80 -7.51
N GLN A 52 -10.06 10.87 -8.43
CA GLN A 52 -10.86 9.65 -8.46
C GLN A 52 -10.60 8.77 -7.23
N ALA A 53 -9.35 8.49 -6.92
CA ALA A 53 -8.94 7.71 -5.76
C ALA A 53 -9.43 8.35 -4.44
N LYS A 54 -9.33 9.69 -4.33
CA LYS A 54 -9.82 10.43 -3.16
C LYS A 54 -11.33 10.26 -2.96
N ARG A 55 -12.13 10.33 -4.02
CA ARG A 55 -13.57 10.12 -3.94
C ARG A 55 -13.97 8.68 -3.65
N ALA A 56 -13.14 7.70 -4.05
CA ALA A 56 -13.34 6.30 -3.74
C ALA A 56 -12.90 5.93 -2.31
N THR A 57 -12.13 6.78 -1.63
CA THR A 57 -11.61 6.52 -0.29
C THR A 57 -12.56 7.05 0.77
N VAL A 58 -12.87 6.23 1.77
CA VAL A 58 -13.76 6.56 2.90
C VAL A 58 -13.04 6.28 4.22
N GLY A 59 -13.33 7.09 5.25
CA GLY A 59 -12.84 6.84 6.61
C GLY A 59 -13.74 5.85 7.34
N VAL A 60 -13.15 4.91 8.06
CA VAL A 60 -13.90 3.99 8.94
C VAL A 60 -13.97 4.61 10.33
N LEU A 61 -15.16 4.98 10.79
CA LEU A 61 -15.37 5.63 12.08
C LEU A 61 -15.14 4.65 13.25
N GLN A 62 -14.65 5.19 14.35
CA GLN A 62 -14.56 4.47 15.61
C GLN A 62 -15.96 4.08 16.07
N PRO A 63 -16.23 2.82 16.51
CA PRO A 63 -17.53 2.44 17.06
C PRO A 63 -17.98 3.37 18.20
N GLY A 64 -19.26 3.75 18.18
CA GLY A 64 -19.83 4.70 19.16
C GLY A 64 -19.53 6.18 18.91
N GLU A 65 -18.76 6.49 17.88
CA GLU A 65 -18.50 7.84 17.40
C GLU A 65 -19.22 8.05 16.06
N ASP A 66 -19.78 9.23 15.86
CA ASP A 66 -20.44 9.62 14.62
C ASP A 66 -19.94 10.98 14.12
N ALA A 67 -20.19 11.27 12.84
CA ALA A 67 -19.74 12.51 12.23
C ALA A 67 -20.38 13.75 12.89
N GLN A 68 -21.62 13.66 13.36
CA GLN A 68 -22.30 14.79 14.03
C GLN A 68 -21.61 15.15 15.34
N ARG A 69 -21.29 14.15 16.18
CA ARG A 69 -20.55 14.37 17.42
C ARG A 69 -19.13 14.88 17.17
N GLN A 70 -18.54 14.50 16.03
CA GLN A 70 -17.18 14.86 15.67
C GLN A 70 -17.06 16.19 14.92
N ALA A 71 -18.16 16.73 14.36
CA ALA A 71 -18.15 17.92 13.51
C ALA A 71 -17.51 19.16 14.16
N GLY A 72 -17.56 19.28 15.49
CA GLY A 72 -16.92 20.38 16.23
C GLY A 72 -15.45 20.12 16.59
N LYS A 73 -14.89 18.95 16.26
CA LYS A 73 -13.50 18.59 16.53
C LYS A 73 -12.58 18.98 15.37
N ALA A 74 -11.31 19.16 15.64
CA ALA A 74 -10.31 19.42 14.60
C ALA A 74 -10.08 18.22 13.68
N HIS A 75 -10.38 17.01 14.13
CA HIS A 75 -10.26 15.74 13.39
C HIS A 75 -11.36 14.76 13.81
N PHE A 76 -11.65 13.80 12.95
CA PHE A 76 -12.57 12.71 13.24
C PHE A 76 -11.83 11.58 13.98
N VAL A 77 -12.55 10.81 14.80
CA VAL A 77 -12.01 9.62 15.45
C VAL A 77 -12.19 8.43 14.50
N MET A 78 -11.11 8.09 13.78
CA MET A 78 -11.09 7.02 12.79
C MET A 78 -10.38 5.77 13.32
N ARG A 79 -10.89 4.60 12.95
CA ARG A 79 -10.17 3.33 13.13
C ARG A 79 -9.21 3.06 11.99
N GLY A 80 -9.55 3.50 10.80
CA GLY A 80 -8.81 3.24 9.59
C GLY A 80 -9.49 3.80 8.36
N THR A 81 -9.11 3.26 7.23
CA THR A 81 -9.57 3.65 5.91
C THR A 81 -10.22 2.46 5.20
N ALA A 82 -11.18 2.73 4.33
CA ALA A 82 -11.69 1.75 3.37
C ALA A 82 -11.71 2.36 1.97
N LEU A 83 -11.69 1.50 0.97
CA LEU A 83 -11.66 1.86 -0.45
C LEU A 83 -12.87 1.27 -1.17
N HIS A 84 -13.63 2.10 -1.88
CA HIS A 84 -14.65 1.62 -2.80
C HIS A 84 -13.99 0.97 -4.01
N LEU A 85 -14.20 -0.34 -4.17
CA LEU A 85 -13.64 -1.08 -5.28
C LEU A 85 -14.50 -0.90 -6.54
N ARG A 86 -15.74 -1.40 -6.48
CA ARG A 86 -16.75 -1.31 -7.54
C ARG A 86 -18.13 -1.71 -7.02
N ALA A 87 -19.18 -1.27 -7.70
CA ALA A 87 -20.56 -1.75 -7.49
C ALA A 87 -21.03 -1.72 -6.02
N GLY A 88 -20.52 -0.78 -5.21
CA GLY A 88 -20.87 -0.63 -3.80
C GLY A 88 -20.09 -1.53 -2.84
N TYR A 89 -19.04 -2.23 -3.29
CA TYR A 89 -18.19 -3.01 -2.41
C TYR A 89 -17.01 -2.18 -1.90
N LEU A 90 -16.83 -2.18 -0.57
CA LEU A 90 -15.71 -1.56 0.13
C LEU A 90 -14.69 -2.62 0.53
N LEU A 91 -13.41 -2.30 0.34
CA LEU A 91 -12.28 -3.06 0.89
C LEU A 91 -11.71 -2.31 2.08
N THR A 92 -11.34 -3.02 3.13
CA THR A 92 -10.54 -2.49 4.23
C THR A 92 -9.66 -3.60 4.81
N ALA A 93 -8.68 -3.24 5.64
CA ALA A 93 -7.96 -4.24 6.41
C ALA A 93 -8.91 -4.87 7.46
N ARG A 94 -8.83 -6.19 7.66
CA ARG A 94 -9.69 -6.92 8.61
C ARG A 94 -9.56 -6.35 10.04
N HIS A 95 -8.32 -6.06 10.48
CA HIS A 95 -8.07 -5.51 11.82
C HIS A 95 -8.74 -4.13 12.05
N VAL A 96 -8.99 -3.35 10.98
CA VAL A 96 -9.74 -2.08 11.06
C VAL A 96 -11.20 -2.34 11.43
N ALA A 97 -11.75 -3.45 10.98
CA ALA A 97 -13.13 -3.84 11.24
C ALA A 97 -13.31 -4.65 12.53
N GLU A 98 -12.22 -5.00 13.23
CA GLU A 98 -12.28 -5.71 14.52
C GLU A 98 -12.55 -4.75 15.67
N HIS A 99 -13.30 -5.21 16.67
CA HIS A 99 -13.53 -4.51 17.92
C HIS A 99 -13.37 -5.49 19.09
N ASP A 100 -13.15 -4.96 20.27
CA ASP A 100 -13.15 -5.77 21.50
C ASP A 100 -14.59 -6.02 21.93
N GLU A 101 -14.97 -7.29 22.06
CA GLU A 101 -16.24 -7.73 22.60
C GLU A 101 -15.97 -8.70 23.76
N ALA A 102 -16.11 -8.21 24.99
CA ALA A 102 -15.87 -8.97 26.22
C ALA A 102 -14.47 -9.63 26.28
N GLY A 103 -13.42 -8.89 25.89
CA GLY A 103 -12.04 -9.37 25.92
C GLY A 103 -11.66 -10.28 24.74
N ARG A 104 -12.49 -10.34 23.69
CA ARG A 104 -12.24 -11.09 22.46
C ARG A 104 -12.32 -10.15 21.26
N ARG A 105 -11.43 -10.32 20.31
CA ARG A 105 -11.52 -9.61 19.03
C ARG A 105 -12.67 -10.21 18.22
N ALA A 106 -13.69 -9.41 18.00
CA ALA A 106 -14.85 -9.74 17.17
C ALA A 106 -14.84 -8.87 15.90
N LEU A 107 -15.33 -9.42 14.81
CA LEU A 107 -15.45 -8.71 13.55
C LEU A 107 -16.81 -8.00 13.49
N ALA A 108 -16.80 -6.71 13.17
CA ALA A 108 -18.01 -5.93 13.05
C ALA A 108 -18.85 -6.40 11.85
N LYS A 109 -20.09 -6.79 12.08
CA LYS A 109 -21.06 -7.12 11.01
C LYS A 109 -21.49 -5.89 10.21
N GLN A 110 -21.37 -4.72 10.81
CA GLN A 110 -21.58 -3.42 10.18
C GLN A 110 -20.48 -2.45 10.63
N ILE A 111 -20.01 -1.61 9.71
CA ILE A 111 -19.12 -0.50 9.98
C ILE A 111 -19.78 0.79 9.51
N THR A 112 -19.51 1.88 10.19
CA THR A 112 -19.90 3.21 9.76
C THR A 112 -18.72 3.86 9.05
N VAL A 113 -18.94 4.36 7.85
CA VAL A 113 -17.93 5.04 7.05
C VAL A 113 -18.31 6.49 6.78
N LEU A 114 -17.31 7.35 6.70
CA LEU A 114 -17.43 8.75 6.32
C LEU A 114 -16.88 8.93 4.91
N THR A 115 -17.72 9.42 3.99
CA THR A 115 -17.32 9.70 2.60
C THR A 115 -16.51 11.00 2.50
N ALA A 116 -15.89 11.26 1.34
CA ALA A 116 -15.20 12.52 1.08
C ALA A 116 -16.13 13.75 1.14
N ASP A 117 -17.43 13.55 0.91
CA ASP A 117 -18.46 14.58 0.99
C ASP A 117 -19.06 14.71 2.41
N LEU A 118 -18.45 14.02 3.40
CA LEU A 118 -18.87 13.97 4.80
C LEU A 118 -20.23 13.28 5.04
N ASP A 119 -20.68 12.44 4.12
CA ASP A 119 -21.84 11.60 4.36
C ASP A 119 -21.45 10.40 5.23
N GLU A 120 -22.21 10.18 6.29
CA GLU A 120 -22.09 9.04 7.18
C GLU A 120 -22.95 7.88 6.67
N VAL A 121 -22.34 6.74 6.40
CA VAL A 121 -23.00 5.61 5.76
C VAL A 121 -22.65 4.31 6.49
N SER A 122 -23.66 3.47 6.75
CA SER A 122 -23.45 2.12 7.28
C SER A 122 -23.20 1.12 6.15
N ALA A 123 -22.14 0.32 6.26
CA ALA A 123 -21.81 -0.75 5.34
C ALA A 123 -21.88 -2.12 6.04
N THR A 124 -22.38 -3.14 5.35
CA THR A 124 -22.62 -4.49 5.88
C THR A 124 -21.53 -5.44 5.42
N LEU A 125 -21.03 -6.28 6.34
CA LEU A 125 -20.01 -7.28 6.06
C LEU A 125 -20.49 -8.30 5.03
N ILE A 126 -19.66 -8.56 4.01
CA ILE A 126 -19.84 -9.60 2.99
C ILE A 126 -18.94 -10.80 3.29
N GLY A 127 -17.67 -10.58 3.59
CA GLY A 127 -16.74 -11.64 3.87
C GLY A 127 -15.39 -11.12 4.33
N VAL A 128 -14.58 -12.05 4.83
CA VAL A 128 -13.21 -11.76 5.29
C VAL A 128 -12.24 -12.82 4.82
N ASN A 129 -11.00 -12.43 4.71
CA ASN A 129 -9.88 -13.35 4.56
C ASN A 129 -8.82 -13.00 5.61
N ALA A 130 -8.67 -13.88 6.60
CA ALA A 130 -7.71 -13.67 7.70
C ALA A 130 -6.26 -13.74 7.23
N PHE A 131 -6.00 -14.52 6.17
CA PHE A 131 -4.67 -14.73 5.62
C PHE A 131 -4.08 -13.46 4.97
N LEU A 132 -4.94 -12.65 4.34
CA LEU A 132 -4.57 -11.34 3.76
C LEU A 132 -4.91 -10.16 4.67
N ASP A 133 -5.47 -10.39 5.84
CA ASP A 133 -6.01 -9.33 6.69
C ASP A 133 -7.00 -8.42 5.92
N LEU A 134 -7.89 -9.03 5.12
CA LEU A 134 -8.82 -8.33 4.25
C LEU A 134 -10.26 -8.52 4.71
N ALA A 135 -11.05 -7.44 4.68
CA ALA A 135 -12.50 -7.47 4.86
C ALA A 135 -13.21 -6.75 3.70
N VAL A 136 -14.33 -7.31 3.27
CA VAL A 136 -15.20 -6.76 2.23
C VAL A 136 -16.55 -6.41 2.83
N TYR A 137 -16.99 -5.17 2.63
CA TYR A 137 -18.27 -4.65 3.06
C TYR A 137 -19.10 -4.20 1.87
N ARG A 138 -20.41 -4.12 2.03
CA ARG A 138 -21.33 -3.62 1.02
C ARG A 138 -22.04 -2.36 1.48
N LEU A 139 -21.97 -1.33 0.68
CA LEU A 139 -22.74 -0.10 0.83
C LEU A 139 -24.21 -0.28 0.41
N PRO A 140 -25.14 0.48 1.01
CA PRO A 140 -26.52 0.52 0.54
C PRO A 140 -26.61 1.08 -0.88
N GLU A 141 -27.64 0.62 -1.60
CA GLU A 141 -27.89 0.98 -3.02
C GLU A 141 -27.89 2.48 -3.26
N SER A 142 -28.47 3.25 -2.32
CA SER A 142 -28.62 4.71 -2.42
C SER A 142 -27.28 5.49 -2.47
N VAL A 143 -26.17 4.87 -2.10
CA VAL A 143 -24.86 5.54 -2.01
C VAL A 143 -23.88 5.02 -3.06
N ARG A 144 -24.00 3.75 -3.47
CA ARG A 144 -23.01 3.08 -4.31
C ARG A 144 -22.73 3.81 -5.64
N SER A 145 -23.73 4.44 -6.25
CA SER A 145 -23.59 5.16 -7.52
C SER A 145 -22.88 6.52 -7.39
N ARG A 146 -22.67 6.99 -6.16
CA ARG A 146 -22.00 8.28 -5.89
C ARG A 146 -20.47 8.16 -5.75
N LEU A 147 -20.01 6.95 -5.50
CA LEU A 147 -18.57 6.66 -5.38
C LEU A 147 -18.03 6.09 -6.70
N PRO A 148 -16.90 6.60 -7.20
CA PRO A 148 -16.30 6.08 -8.42
C PRO A 148 -15.73 4.68 -8.18
N ASP A 149 -15.78 3.84 -9.20
CA ASP A 149 -15.05 2.58 -9.23
C ASP A 149 -13.55 2.83 -9.38
N VAL A 150 -12.73 1.96 -8.78
CA VAL A 150 -11.27 2.03 -8.84
C VAL A 150 -10.76 1.00 -9.83
N SER A 151 -9.94 1.45 -10.78
CA SER A 151 -9.20 0.57 -11.67
C SER A 151 -8.07 -0.12 -10.93
N ILE A 152 -7.82 -1.39 -11.26
CA ILE A 152 -6.75 -2.18 -10.65
C ILE A 152 -5.64 -2.35 -11.68
N ALA A 153 -4.40 -2.10 -11.27
CA ALA A 153 -3.25 -2.33 -12.12
C ALA A 153 -3.12 -3.81 -12.49
N SER A 154 -2.79 -4.07 -13.74
CA SER A 154 -2.66 -5.44 -14.27
C SER A 154 -1.35 -6.13 -13.90
N ALA A 155 -0.37 -5.36 -13.41
CA ALA A 155 0.95 -5.82 -13.02
C ALA A 155 1.37 -5.22 -11.67
N ASP A 156 2.29 -5.90 -11.01
CA ASP A 156 2.96 -5.37 -9.82
C ASP A 156 3.89 -4.20 -10.20
N PRO A 157 4.11 -3.25 -9.29
CA PRO A 157 4.99 -2.12 -9.52
C PRO A 157 6.47 -2.55 -9.48
N ASP A 158 7.30 -1.83 -10.21
CA ASP A 158 8.75 -1.98 -10.17
C ASP A 158 9.37 -1.27 -8.96
N PRO A 159 10.56 -1.73 -8.46
CA PRO A 159 11.32 -1.00 -7.46
C PRO A 159 11.62 0.44 -7.91
N GLY A 160 11.36 1.41 -7.05
CA GLY A 160 11.57 2.84 -7.33
C GLY A 160 10.40 3.52 -8.04
N GLU A 161 9.36 2.79 -8.45
CA GLU A 161 8.16 3.37 -9.06
C GLU A 161 7.48 4.37 -8.11
N GLU A 162 7.03 5.50 -8.66
CA GLU A 162 6.30 6.52 -7.92
C GLU A 162 4.88 6.06 -7.61
N ILE A 163 4.51 6.24 -6.35
CA ILE A 163 3.22 5.81 -5.83
C ILE A 163 2.63 6.87 -4.91
N PHE A 164 1.32 6.78 -4.69
CA PHE A 164 0.67 7.54 -3.63
C PHE A 164 -0.35 6.68 -2.88
N THR A 165 -0.63 7.06 -1.65
CA THR A 165 -1.72 6.48 -0.86
C THR A 165 -2.68 7.57 -0.41
N ILE A 166 -3.95 7.19 -0.22
CA ILE A 166 -4.97 8.06 0.34
C ILE A 166 -5.59 7.36 1.53
N GLY A 167 -5.71 8.08 2.65
CA GLY A 167 -6.28 7.55 3.87
C GLY A 167 -6.65 8.63 4.88
N TYR A 168 -6.95 8.20 6.09
CA TYR A 168 -7.33 9.07 7.22
C TYR A 168 -6.32 8.98 8.36
N PRO A 169 -5.04 9.39 8.13
CA PRO A 169 -4.01 9.32 9.15
C PRO A 169 -4.42 10.13 10.38
N LEU A 170 -4.38 9.49 11.57
CA LEU A 170 -4.72 10.11 12.85
C LEU A 170 -6.11 10.77 12.88
N GLY A 171 -7.05 10.34 12.03
CA GLY A 171 -8.37 10.95 11.89
C GLY A 171 -8.43 12.19 11.01
N TRP A 172 -7.31 12.59 10.41
CA TRP A 172 -7.26 13.69 9.43
C TRP A 172 -7.40 13.14 8.02
N GLY A 173 -8.24 13.72 7.22
CA GLY A 173 -8.32 13.28 5.83
C GLY A 173 -9.63 13.58 5.11
N PRO A 174 -9.72 13.06 3.88
CA PRO A 174 -8.72 12.21 3.24
C PRO A 174 -7.41 12.94 2.94
N ALA A 175 -6.30 12.39 3.41
CA ALA A 175 -4.95 12.91 3.21
C ALA A 175 -4.19 12.05 2.19
N ILE A 176 -3.30 12.68 1.43
CA ILE A 176 -2.50 12.03 0.40
C ILE A 176 -1.04 12.02 0.86
N ALA A 177 -0.38 10.87 0.74
CA ALA A 177 1.05 10.75 0.90
C ALA A 177 1.68 10.18 -0.38
N PHE A 178 2.82 10.73 -0.79
CA PHE A 178 3.58 10.29 -1.96
C PHE A 178 4.84 9.57 -1.53
N GLY A 179 5.26 8.58 -2.31
CA GLY A 179 6.45 7.79 -2.04
C GLY A 179 6.89 6.94 -3.21
N ARG A 180 7.65 5.88 -2.90
CA ARG A 180 8.17 4.95 -3.89
C ARG A 180 8.11 3.52 -3.38
N ILE A 181 8.03 2.58 -4.32
CA ILE A 181 8.20 1.16 -4.02
C ILE A 181 9.67 0.92 -3.65
N GLY A 182 9.91 0.47 -2.42
CA GLY A 182 11.25 0.09 -1.97
C GLY A 182 11.59 -1.35 -2.38
N ASN A 183 10.66 -2.28 -2.09
CA ASN A 183 10.80 -3.70 -2.45
C ASN A 183 9.44 -4.34 -2.70
N PRO A 184 9.16 -4.84 -3.91
CA PRO A 184 7.89 -5.49 -4.22
C PRO A 184 7.77 -6.93 -3.70
N GLY A 185 8.80 -7.46 -3.05
CA GLY A 185 8.87 -8.87 -2.63
C GLY A 185 9.24 -9.07 -1.16
N THR A 186 8.77 -8.23 -0.24
CA THR A 186 9.08 -8.33 1.19
C THR A 186 8.14 -9.28 1.92
N PHE A 187 8.67 -9.94 2.96
CA PHE A 187 7.92 -10.77 3.90
C PHE A 187 8.14 -10.29 5.33
N LEU A 188 7.05 -10.21 6.08
CA LEU A 188 7.10 -9.98 7.52
C LEU A 188 6.89 -11.31 8.26
N PRO A 189 7.53 -11.53 9.44
CA PRO A 189 7.38 -12.78 10.18
C PRO A 189 5.94 -13.13 10.57
N THR A 190 5.08 -12.13 10.70
CA THR A 190 3.67 -12.26 11.12
C THR A 190 2.70 -12.31 9.95
N VAL A 191 3.17 -12.20 8.71
CA VAL A 191 2.33 -12.14 7.51
C VAL A 191 2.66 -13.29 6.58
N GLU A 192 1.65 -14.03 6.21
CA GLU A 192 1.79 -15.25 5.41
C GLU A 192 1.99 -14.97 3.91
N THR A 193 1.75 -13.74 3.46
CA THR A 193 1.83 -13.34 2.05
C THR A 193 2.98 -12.35 1.82
N ARG A 194 3.37 -12.23 0.56
CA ARG A 194 4.25 -11.17 0.09
C ARG A 194 3.60 -9.81 0.32
N LEU A 195 4.42 -8.82 0.63
CA LEU A 195 4.03 -7.42 0.77
C LEU A 195 4.92 -6.54 -0.09
N PHE A 196 4.39 -5.44 -0.55
CA PHE A 196 5.18 -4.32 -1.03
C PHE A 196 5.72 -3.55 0.16
N GLN A 197 7.04 -3.41 0.25
CA GLN A 197 7.68 -2.46 1.15
C GLN A 197 7.70 -1.09 0.46
N ILE A 198 7.30 -0.07 1.19
CA ILE A 198 7.04 1.25 0.63
C ILE A 198 7.79 2.29 1.44
N ASP A 199 8.50 3.16 0.76
CA ASP A 199 9.13 4.36 1.31
C ASP A 199 8.15 5.52 1.18
N LEU A 200 7.33 5.70 2.19
CA LEU A 200 6.44 6.85 2.38
C LEU A 200 5.99 6.94 3.84
N SER A 201 5.66 8.14 4.26
CA SER A 201 5.18 8.37 5.63
C SER A 201 3.71 7.93 5.76
N VAL A 202 3.47 6.98 6.66
CA VAL A 202 2.14 6.50 7.03
C VAL A 202 1.94 6.57 8.54
N CYS A 203 0.70 6.76 8.95
CA CYS A 203 0.31 6.83 10.35
C CYS A 203 -0.81 5.84 10.64
N ALA A 204 -1.09 5.62 11.93
CA ALA A 204 -2.32 4.95 12.34
C ALA A 204 -3.54 5.61 11.69
N GLY A 205 -4.43 4.81 11.11
CA GLY A 205 -5.58 5.26 10.32
C GLY A 205 -5.41 5.10 8.80
N ASN A 206 -4.20 4.86 8.28
CA ASN A 206 -4.00 4.56 6.85
C ASN A 206 -4.33 3.10 6.50
N SER A 207 -4.38 2.19 7.47
CA SER A 207 -4.72 0.78 7.25
C SER A 207 -6.04 0.62 6.50
N GLY A 208 -6.04 -0.23 5.47
CA GLY A 208 -7.19 -0.46 4.59
C GLY A 208 -7.32 0.56 3.44
N GLY A 209 -6.51 1.62 3.43
CA GLY A 209 -6.44 2.60 2.33
C GLY A 209 -5.77 2.02 1.08
N GLY A 210 -6.09 2.60 -0.08
CA GLY A 210 -5.50 2.20 -1.35
C GLY A 210 -4.08 2.73 -1.52
N LEU A 211 -3.23 1.91 -2.14
CA LEU A 211 -1.96 2.30 -2.70
C LEU A 211 -2.11 2.36 -4.22
N PHE A 212 -1.70 3.46 -4.84
CA PHE A 212 -1.96 3.75 -6.24
C PHE A 212 -0.66 4.08 -6.98
N ASN A 213 -0.60 3.72 -8.26
CA ASN A 213 0.43 4.20 -9.18
C ASN A 213 0.13 5.62 -9.68
N ALA A 214 1.03 6.19 -10.48
CA ALA A 214 0.87 7.54 -11.03
C ALA A 214 -0.36 7.73 -11.93
N LYS A 215 -0.97 6.65 -12.44
CA LYS A 215 -2.21 6.68 -13.23
C LYS A 215 -3.48 6.65 -12.36
N GLY A 216 -3.34 6.48 -11.03
CA GLY A 216 -4.47 6.29 -10.13
C GLY A 216 -5.04 4.88 -10.13
N GLU A 217 -4.32 3.90 -10.69
CA GLU A 217 -4.70 2.49 -10.62
C GLU A 217 -4.27 1.91 -9.27
N LEU A 218 -5.13 1.11 -8.67
CA LEU A 218 -4.87 0.43 -7.40
C LEU A 218 -3.79 -0.65 -7.61
N ILE A 219 -2.66 -0.50 -6.94
CA ILE A 219 -1.58 -1.48 -6.91
C ILE A 219 -1.53 -2.28 -5.60
N GLY A 220 -2.20 -1.82 -4.54
CA GLY A 220 -2.22 -2.52 -3.26
C GLY A 220 -3.17 -1.91 -2.22
N ILE A 221 -3.32 -2.62 -1.10
CA ILE A 221 -4.04 -2.13 0.09
C ILE A 221 -3.05 -2.01 1.25
N MET A 222 -3.07 -0.86 1.92
CA MET A 222 -2.22 -0.59 3.08
C MET A 222 -2.53 -1.58 4.20
N HIS A 223 -1.51 -2.35 4.58
CA HIS A 223 -1.64 -3.45 5.53
C HIS A 223 -1.06 -3.10 6.89
N ALA A 224 0.20 -2.69 6.92
CA ALA A 224 0.96 -2.49 8.15
C ALA A 224 2.02 -1.39 8.00
N MET A 225 2.51 -0.92 9.14
CA MET A 225 3.71 -0.11 9.26
C MET A 225 4.61 -0.71 10.33
N ILE A 226 5.91 -0.47 10.25
CA ILE A 226 6.80 -0.79 11.37
C ILE A 226 6.65 0.32 12.41
N GLN A 227 6.09 -0.04 13.55
CA GLN A 227 6.06 0.86 14.69
C GLN A 227 7.47 0.99 15.27
N THR A 228 7.95 2.20 15.36
CA THR A 228 9.20 2.51 16.06
C THR A 228 8.88 3.02 17.45
N THR A 229 9.56 2.48 18.46
CA THR A 229 9.51 3.02 19.81
C THR A 229 10.59 4.07 19.98
N SER A 230 10.26 5.22 20.54
CA SER A 230 11.20 6.23 21.01
C SER A 230 11.14 6.31 22.53
N ASP A 231 12.05 7.08 23.15
CA ASP A 231 12.01 7.37 24.60
C ASP A 231 10.69 8.02 25.06
N ARG A 232 9.85 8.45 24.10
CA ARG A 232 8.53 9.07 24.33
C ARG A 232 7.36 8.12 24.10
N GLY A 233 7.62 6.81 23.87
CA GLY A 233 6.62 5.80 23.57
C GLY A 233 6.50 5.43 22.09
N GLU A 234 5.45 4.68 21.73
CA GLU A 234 5.17 4.27 20.35
C GLU A 234 4.90 5.49 19.45
N GLN A 235 5.53 5.51 18.29
CA GLN A 235 5.28 6.55 17.29
C GLN A 235 4.06 6.15 16.45
N PRO A 236 3.06 7.03 16.32
CA PRO A 236 1.86 6.75 15.54
C PRO A 236 2.09 6.78 14.03
N CYS A 237 3.28 7.22 13.58
CA CYS A 237 3.67 7.31 12.18
C CYS A 237 5.03 6.64 11.94
N SER A 238 5.21 6.11 10.72
CA SER A 238 6.45 5.46 10.28
C SER A 238 6.76 5.88 8.85
N PRO A 239 8.04 6.04 8.49
CA PRO A 239 8.47 6.26 7.10
C PRO A 239 8.48 4.95 6.30
N LEU A 240 8.27 3.81 6.92
CA LEU A 240 8.29 2.50 6.29
C LEU A 240 6.95 1.80 6.47
N ALA A 241 6.32 1.49 5.35
CA ALA A 241 5.01 0.85 5.31
C ALA A 241 4.99 -0.38 4.42
N PHE A 242 3.91 -1.15 4.55
CA PHE A 242 3.69 -2.37 3.79
C PHE A 242 2.26 -2.41 3.25
N ALA A 243 2.13 -2.89 2.01
CA ALA A 243 0.84 -3.08 1.36
C ALA A 243 0.72 -4.49 0.78
N SER A 244 -0.47 -5.06 0.88
CA SER A 244 -0.81 -6.30 0.19
C SER A 244 -0.98 -6.04 -1.31
N PRO A 245 -0.40 -6.89 -2.21
CA PRO A 245 -0.47 -6.68 -3.65
C PRO A 245 -1.90 -6.60 -4.19
N GLY A 246 -2.16 -5.61 -5.05
CA GLY A 246 -3.49 -5.33 -5.57
C GLY A 246 -4.10 -6.46 -6.39
N THR A 247 -3.29 -7.17 -7.18
CA THR A 247 -3.71 -8.34 -7.96
C THR A 247 -4.20 -9.48 -7.06
N LEU A 248 -3.49 -9.73 -5.96
CA LEU A 248 -3.88 -10.74 -4.97
C LEU A 248 -5.14 -10.31 -4.19
N VAL A 249 -5.17 -9.05 -3.74
CA VAL A 249 -6.34 -8.46 -3.06
C VAL A 249 -7.58 -8.55 -3.95
N HIS A 250 -7.47 -8.19 -5.22
CA HIS A 250 -8.59 -8.25 -6.17
C HIS A 250 -9.14 -9.67 -6.34
N ARG A 251 -8.25 -10.66 -6.51
CA ARG A 251 -8.64 -12.06 -6.64
C ARG A 251 -9.42 -12.54 -5.43
N VAL A 252 -8.91 -12.23 -4.22
CA VAL A 252 -9.54 -12.64 -2.97
C VAL A 252 -10.84 -11.88 -2.73
N ALA A 253 -10.87 -10.56 -2.95
CA ALA A 253 -12.07 -9.76 -2.81
C ALA A 253 -13.19 -10.21 -3.77
N SER A 254 -12.86 -10.51 -5.02
CA SER A 254 -13.83 -11.03 -6.00
C SER A 254 -14.44 -12.35 -5.54
N ALA A 255 -13.64 -13.30 -5.08
CA ALA A 255 -14.15 -14.56 -4.53
C ALA A 255 -15.08 -14.34 -3.31
N LEU A 256 -14.70 -13.44 -2.39
CA LEU A 256 -15.55 -13.10 -1.25
C LEU A 256 -16.89 -12.46 -1.68
N ILE A 257 -16.88 -11.60 -2.70
CA ILE A 257 -18.07 -10.97 -3.29
C ILE A 257 -19.00 -12.02 -3.89
N ASP A 258 -18.41 -13.04 -4.53
CA ASP A 258 -19.15 -14.15 -5.15
C ASP A 258 -19.60 -15.21 -4.13
N GLY A 259 -19.37 -14.98 -2.82
CA GLY A 259 -19.75 -15.87 -1.73
C GLY A 259 -18.81 -17.07 -1.55
N GLU A 260 -17.63 -17.03 -2.18
CA GLU A 260 -16.64 -18.08 -2.08
C GLU A 260 -15.64 -17.81 -0.96
N GLN A 261 -15.04 -18.87 -0.40
CA GLN A 261 -13.89 -18.78 0.48
C GLN A 261 -12.62 -19.12 -0.31
N PRO A 262 -11.82 -18.12 -0.69
CA PRO A 262 -10.61 -18.37 -1.48
C PRO A 262 -9.64 -19.23 -0.68
N GLY A 263 -9.26 -20.36 -1.26
CA GLY A 263 -8.20 -21.20 -0.72
C GLY A 263 -6.87 -20.92 -1.42
N PHE A 264 -5.78 -21.11 -0.69
CA PHE A 264 -4.43 -21.01 -1.24
C PHE A 264 -3.84 -22.41 -1.41
N SER A 265 -2.91 -22.52 -2.37
CA SER A 265 -2.23 -23.79 -2.64
C SER A 265 -1.25 -24.13 -1.52
N LYS A 266 -1.12 -25.43 -1.25
CA LYS A 266 -0.18 -25.98 -0.28
C LYS A 266 0.62 -27.08 -0.94
N LEU A 267 1.95 -26.98 -0.86
CA LEU A 267 2.87 -28.07 -1.28
C LEU A 267 2.99 -29.15 -0.20
N GLY A 268 2.97 -28.75 1.07
CA GLY A 268 3.07 -29.68 2.20
C GLY A 268 4.52 -29.99 2.57
N THR A 269 5.42 -29.02 2.46
CA THR A 269 6.83 -29.14 2.86
C THR A 269 7.14 -28.23 4.05
N ALA A 270 7.95 -28.72 5.00
CA ALA A 270 8.77 -27.87 5.84
C ALA A 270 10.15 -27.75 5.20
N LEU A 271 10.71 -26.53 5.21
CA LEU A 271 11.98 -26.23 4.55
C LEU A 271 13.05 -25.84 5.57
N THR A 272 14.30 -26.14 5.22
CA THR A 272 15.48 -25.68 5.95
C THR A 272 16.49 -25.09 4.97
N ALA A 273 17.26 -24.09 5.41
CA ALA A 273 18.32 -23.54 4.59
C ALA A 273 19.49 -24.54 4.47
N VAL A 274 20.04 -24.68 3.28
CA VAL A 274 21.23 -25.52 2.99
C VAL A 274 22.21 -24.72 2.13
N ARG A 275 23.50 -24.90 2.40
CA ARG A 275 24.58 -24.27 1.63
C ARG A 275 25.10 -25.21 0.55
N MET A 276 25.04 -24.77 -0.71
CA MET A 276 25.55 -25.45 -1.88
C MET A 276 26.67 -24.61 -2.52
N GLY A 277 27.92 -24.97 -2.19
CA GLY A 277 29.06 -24.13 -2.57
C GLY A 277 28.97 -22.73 -1.95
N THR A 278 28.87 -21.70 -2.78
CA THR A 278 28.71 -20.30 -2.35
C THR A 278 27.26 -19.84 -2.24
N ARG A 279 26.28 -20.63 -2.67
CA ARG A 279 24.87 -20.28 -2.73
C ARG A 279 24.08 -20.92 -1.61
N TRP A 280 23.14 -20.16 -1.07
CA TRP A 280 22.10 -20.71 -0.22
C TRP A 280 20.95 -21.24 -1.07
N ARG A 281 20.36 -22.35 -0.63
CA ARG A 281 19.19 -23.01 -1.19
C ARG A 281 18.29 -23.50 -0.05
N VAL A 282 17.14 -24.02 -0.39
CA VAL A 282 16.24 -24.67 0.56
C VAL A 282 16.16 -26.14 0.30
N ALA A 283 16.25 -26.92 1.37
CA ALA A 283 16.05 -28.36 1.35
C ALA A 283 14.77 -28.71 2.11
N VAL A 284 14.17 -29.80 1.73
CA VAL A 284 12.97 -30.36 2.36
C VAL A 284 13.37 -30.98 3.70
N ALA A 285 12.97 -30.38 4.80
CA ALA A 285 13.12 -30.92 6.15
C ALA A 285 12.07 -32.00 6.44
N GLU A 286 10.84 -31.77 5.94
CA GLU A 286 9.73 -32.72 6.01
C GLU A 286 8.87 -32.61 4.74
N ALA A 287 8.36 -33.74 4.26
CA ALA A 287 7.37 -33.79 3.19
C ALA A 287 6.10 -34.46 3.69
N ASN A 288 4.98 -33.79 3.58
CA ASN A 288 3.67 -34.24 4.04
C ASN A 288 2.62 -34.06 2.93
N GLY A 289 1.53 -34.82 2.99
CA GLY A 289 0.41 -34.70 2.06
C GLY A 289 0.86 -34.60 0.59
N PRO A 290 0.50 -33.50 -0.13
CA PRO A 290 0.78 -33.35 -1.57
C PRO A 290 2.24 -33.61 -1.97
N ALA A 291 3.21 -33.07 -1.23
CA ALA A 291 4.63 -33.25 -1.53
C ALA A 291 5.03 -34.72 -1.39
N ARG A 292 4.67 -35.36 -0.27
CA ARG A 292 4.96 -36.78 -0.05
C ARG A 292 4.31 -37.67 -1.11
N ASP A 293 3.01 -37.38 -1.40
CA ASP A 293 2.21 -38.18 -2.34
C ASP A 293 2.73 -38.02 -3.79
N GLY A 294 3.36 -36.89 -4.12
CA GLY A 294 4.08 -36.64 -5.37
C GLY A 294 5.52 -37.11 -5.38
N GLY A 295 6.00 -37.80 -4.31
CA GLY A 295 7.34 -38.38 -4.26
C GLY A 295 8.45 -37.47 -3.78
N VAL A 296 8.15 -36.27 -3.29
CA VAL A 296 9.12 -35.38 -2.62
C VAL A 296 9.54 -36.01 -1.29
N GLN A 297 10.80 -35.94 -0.95
CA GLN A 297 11.38 -36.60 0.23
C GLN A 297 12.20 -35.60 1.06
N LYS A 298 12.37 -35.93 2.33
CA LYS A 298 13.34 -35.28 3.21
C LYS A 298 14.74 -35.34 2.60
N GLY A 299 15.43 -34.22 2.59
CA GLY A 299 16.77 -34.05 2.02
C GLY A 299 16.80 -33.58 0.58
N ASP A 300 15.68 -33.60 -0.15
CA ASP A 300 15.59 -32.98 -1.48
C ASP A 300 15.92 -31.50 -1.42
N VAL A 301 16.83 -31.04 -2.28
CA VAL A 301 17.04 -29.59 -2.45
C VAL A 301 16.07 -29.07 -3.51
N LEU A 302 15.19 -28.17 -3.14
CA LEU A 302 14.21 -27.59 -4.06
C LEU A 302 14.93 -26.63 -5.02
N LEU A 303 14.77 -26.84 -6.32
CA LEU A 303 15.38 -26.03 -7.37
C LEU A 303 14.38 -25.13 -8.06
N ALA A 304 13.21 -25.67 -8.42
CA ALA A 304 12.17 -24.92 -9.14
C ALA A 304 10.80 -25.57 -8.95
N ILE A 305 9.74 -24.79 -9.24
CA ILE A 305 8.39 -25.29 -9.51
C ILE A 305 7.97 -24.78 -10.88
N ASP A 306 7.57 -25.72 -11.75
CA ASP A 306 7.38 -25.46 -13.18
C ASP A 306 8.62 -24.75 -13.76
N ALA A 307 8.44 -23.59 -14.42
CA ALA A 307 9.54 -22.79 -14.96
C ALA A 307 10.15 -21.79 -13.94
N THR A 308 9.63 -21.72 -12.71
CA THR A 308 10.06 -20.72 -11.72
C THR A 308 11.11 -21.28 -10.78
N GLU A 309 12.31 -20.70 -10.78
CA GLU A 309 13.36 -21.05 -9.79
C GLU A 309 12.91 -20.65 -8.38
N ILE A 310 13.24 -21.52 -7.41
CA ILE A 310 12.96 -21.34 -5.99
C ILE A 310 14.28 -21.34 -5.24
N ALA A 311 14.72 -20.19 -4.78
CA ALA A 311 15.93 -20.04 -4.00
C ALA A 311 15.69 -20.10 -2.49
N ASP A 312 14.48 -19.70 -2.04
CA ASP A 312 14.10 -19.63 -0.63
C ASP A 312 12.62 -19.98 -0.40
N GLY A 313 12.27 -20.11 0.89
CA GLY A 313 10.89 -20.44 1.28
C GLY A 313 9.86 -19.34 0.98
N ALA A 314 10.30 -18.10 0.93
CA ALA A 314 9.43 -16.97 0.60
C ALA A 314 9.01 -16.98 -0.87
N GLN A 315 9.96 -17.27 -1.77
CA GLN A 315 9.67 -17.45 -3.19
C GLN A 315 8.74 -18.65 -3.44
N LEU A 316 8.95 -19.77 -2.73
CA LEU A 316 8.02 -20.90 -2.77
C LEU A 316 6.62 -20.48 -2.37
N LYS A 317 6.50 -19.81 -1.22
CA LYS A 317 5.22 -19.37 -0.68
C LYS A 317 4.50 -18.43 -1.65
N ASN A 318 5.24 -17.47 -2.22
CA ASN A 318 4.72 -16.56 -3.24
C ASN A 318 4.17 -17.29 -4.45
N TYR A 319 4.97 -18.20 -5.00
CA TYR A 319 4.54 -18.97 -6.16
C TYR A 319 3.22 -19.71 -5.87
N LEU A 320 3.14 -20.40 -4.74
CA LEU A 320 1.95 -21.16 -4.36
C LEU A 320 0.71 -20.26 -4.16
N ILE A 321 0.88 -19.09 -3.55
CA ILE A 321 -0.23 -18.19 -3.24
C ILE A 321 -0.70 -17.42 -4.47
N GLU A 322 0.22 -16.92 -5.28
CA GLU A 322 -0.10 -15.97 -6.35
C GLU A 322 -0.25 -16.62 -7.72
N ARG A 323 0.44 -17.73 -7.98
CA ARG A 323 0.55 -18.33 -9.31
C ARG A 323 -0.19 -19.67 -9.46
N THR A 324 -0.74 -20.20 -8.38
CA THR A 324 -1.39 -21.52 -8.42
C THR A 324 -2.74 -21.53 -7.72
N VAL A 325 -3.51 -22.58 -8.00
CA VAL A 325 -4.79 -22.85 -7.32
C VAL A 325 -4.76 -24.25 -6.71
N PRO A 326 -5.50 -24.49 -5.61
CA PRO A 326 -5.61 -25.83 -5.02
C PRO A 326 -6.12 -26.85 -6.05
N GLY A 327 -5.50 -28.04 -6.07
CA GLY A 327 -5.78 -29.10 -7.03
C GLY A 327 -4.98 -29.00 -8.34
N GLN A 328 -4.25 -27.92 -8.57
CA GLN A 328 -3.39 -27.77 -9.73
C GLN A 328 -2.21 -28.76 -9.65
N ARG A 329 -1.90 -29.41 -10.78
CA ARG A 329 -0.67 -30.16 -10.96
C ARG A 329 0.48 -29.21 -11.29
N VAL A 330 1.61 -29.38 -10.59
CA VAL A 330 2.85 -28.64 -10.84
C VAL A 330 4.01 -29.63 -10.93
N ASP A 331 5.06 -29.26 -11.64
CA ASP A 331 6.29 -30.05 -11.75
C ASP A 331 7.33 -29.48 -10.77
N VAL A 332 7.62 -30.23 -9.69
CA VAL A 332 8.59 -29.86 -8.66
C VAL A 332 9.95 -30.41 -9.05
N ARG A 333 10.91 -29.53 -9.35
CA ARG A 333 12.29 -29.91 -9.67
C ARG A 333 13.13 -29.89 -8.41
N VAL A 334 13.74 -31.04 -8.11
CA VAL A 334 14.58 -31.23 -6.92
C VAL A 334 15.94 -31.78 -7.30
N LEU A 335 16.94 -31.55 -6.45
CA LEU A 335 18.20 -32.22 -6.48
C LEU A 335 18.22 -33.27 -5.35
N ARG A 336 18.33 -34.57 -5.72
CA ARG A 336 18.39 -35.70 -4.82
C ARG A 336 19.64 -36.55 -5.16
N ASP A 337 20.50 -36.79 -4.19
CA ASP A 337 21.75 -37.60 -4.37
C ASP A 337 22.59 -37.11 -5.56
N GLY A 338 22.70 -35.80 -5.75
CA GLY A 338 23.47 -35.20 -6.83
C GLY A 338 22.80 -35.24 -8.22
N LYS A 339 21.57 -35.75 -8.34
CA LYS A 339 20.83 -35.85 -9.60
C LYS A 339 19.56 -35.00 -9.56
N GLU A 340 19.33 -34.26 -10.63
CA GLU A 340 18.04 -33.53 -10.78
C GLU A 340 16.93 -34.50 -11.12
N GLN A 341 15.78 -34.31 -10.49
CA GLN A 341 14.54 -35.03 -10.73
C GLN A 341 13.38 -34.06 -10.85
N VAL A 342 12.38 -34.37 -11.69
CA VAL A 342 11.13 -33.64 -11.83
C VAL A 342 10.03 -34.55 -11.30
N LEU A 343 9.33 -34.05 -10.29
CA LEU A 343 8.29 -34.78 -9.56
C LEU A 343 6.93 -34.07 -9.78
N PRO A 344 5.94 -34.75 -10.38
CA PRO A 344 4.61 -34.20 -10.54
C PRO A 344 3.86 -34.21 -9.19
N VAL A 345 3.43 -33.03 -8.74
CA VAL A 345 2.69 -32.88 -7.48
C VAL A 345 1.34 -32.22 -7.74
N ILE A 346 0.28 -32.77 -7.17
CA ILE A 346 -1.04 -32.12 -7.13
C ILE A 346 -1.12 -31.31 -5.84
N LEU A 347 -1.25 -29.99 -5.97
CA LEU A 347 -1.25 -29.09 -4.83
C LEU A 347 -2.51 -29.27 -3.97
N GLY A 348 -2.33 -29.29 -2.67
CA GLY A 348 -3.41 -29.29 -1.71
C GLY A 348 -3.97 -27.88 -1.46
N ARG A 349 -5.03 -27.82 -0.64
CA ARG A 349 -5.60 -26.56 -0.13
C ARG A 349 -5.04 -26.27 1.27
N SER A 350 -4.55 -25.05 1.51
CA SER A 350 -4.32 -24.57 2.86
C SER A 350 -5.68 -24.24 3.49
N SER A 351 -5.89 -24.65 4.73
CA SER A 351 -6.99 -24.11 5.52
C SER A 351 -6.73 -22.64 5.82
N PRO A 352 -7.76 -21.79 5.79
CA PRO A 352 -7.64 -20.39 6.17
C PRO A 352 -7.21 -20.22 7.64
#